data_feab1d9bc92e3d66c262c25757b671ff
#
_entry.id   feab1d9bc92e3d66c262c25757b671ff
#
_cell.length_a   1.000
_cell.length_b   1.000
_cell.length_c   1.000
_cell.angle_alpha   90.00
_cell.angle_beta   90.00
_cell.angle_gamma   90.00
#
_symmetry.space_group_name_H-M   'P 1'
#
loop_
_entity.id
_entity.type
_entity.pdbx_description
1 polymer ?
#
loop_
_entity_poly.entity_id
_entity_poly.type
_entity_poly.pdbx_seq_one_letter_code
_entity_poly.pdbx_strand_id
1 'polypeptide(L)'
;MGSLPAGRQGFPFGDMKKLYVLKSEINNELYVGITQDVEKRINQHTKGKNRYTKGLRPWKLVLVEEFNDWKEARTQEKYYKSGFGKEKLKKKLKI
;
A
#
# COMPACT_ATOMS: atom_id res chain seq x y z
N MET A 1 9.74 -13.49 -16.92
CA MET A 1 9.56 -13.19 -16.56
C MET A 1 9.19 -12.91 -16.12
N GLY A 2 8.97 -12.82 -16.19
CA GLY A 2 8.49 -12.35 -15.72
C GLY A 2 7.98 -11.98 -15.72
N SER A 3 7.93 -12.06 -15.79
CA SER A 3 7.46 -11.63 -15.90
C SER A 3 6.94 -11.23 -16.22
N LEU A 4 6.83 -11.18 -16.56
CA LEU A 4 6.37 -10.68 -17.03
C LEU A 4 5.87 -10.84 -17.57
N PRO A 5 5.63 -10.98 -17.42
CA PRO A 5 5.10 -10.91 -18.05
C PRO A 5 4.51 -10.75 -18.68
N ALA A 6 4.88 -10.98 -18.38
CA ALA A 6 4.23 -10.98 -19.64
C ALA A 6 2.77 -10.63 -19.59
N GLY A 7 2.07 -11.14 -18.66
CA GLY A 7 0.67 -10.81 -18.57
C GLY A 7 0.45 -9.34 -18.58
N ARG A 8 1.41 -8.66 -18.18
CA ARG A 8 1.32 -7.25 -18.16
C ARG A 8 1.45 -6.63 -19.49
N GLN A 9 1.96 -7.37 -20.43
CA GLN A 9 2.03 -6.87 -21.77
C GLN A 9 0.64 -6.74 -22.28
N GLY A 10 0.36 -5.68 -22.94
CA GLY A 10 -0.96 -5.47 -23.44
C GLY A 10 -1.91 -4.89 -22.42
N PHE A 11 -1.52 -4.86 -21.17
CA PHE A 11 -2.33 -4.19 -20.17
C PHE A 11 -1.91 -2.75 -20.08
N PRO A 12 -2.86 -1.83 -20.09
CA PRO A 12 -2.52 -0.45 -19.82
C PRO A 12 -1.90 -0.36 -18.44
N PHE A 13 -0.88 0.43 -18.32
CA PHE A 13 -0.31 0.67 -17.02
C PHE A 13 -1.36 1.32 -16.14
N GLY A 14 -1.37 0.95 -14.88
CA GLY A 14 -2.30 1.53 -13.98
C GLY A 14 -3.58 0.76 -13.82
N ASP A 15 -3.77 -0.29 -14.62
CA ASP A 15 -4.96 -1.11 -14.47
C ASP A 15 -4.91 -1.96 -13.21
N MET A 16 -3.72 -2.33 -12.78
CA MET A 16 -3.59 -3.12 -11.57
C MET A 16 -3.95 -2.29 -10.36
N LYS A 17 -4.72 -2.90 -9.46
CA LYS A 17 -5.05 -2.26 -8.20
C LYS A 17 -4.00 -2.65 -7.19
N LYS A 18 -3.47 -1.67 -6.49
CA LYS A 18 -2.35 -1.91 -5.60
C LYS A 18 -2.71 -1.57 -4.18
N LEU A 19 -2.25 -2.43 -3.28
CA LEU A 19 -2.30 -2.14 -1.85
C LEU A 19 -0.90 -1.71 -1.46
N TYR A 20 -0.81 -0.63 -0.71
CA TYR A 20 0.49 -0.15 -0.25
C TYR A 20 0.45 0.04 1.25
N VAL A 21 1.60 -0.13 1.88
CA VAL A 21 1.74 0.07 3.31
C VAL A 21 2.86 1.07 3.54
N LEU A 22 2.56 2.11 4.29
CA LEU A 22 3.54 3.12 4.68
C LEU A 22 3.80 2.99 6.17
N LYS A 23 5.05 3.18 6.56
CA LYS A 23 5.43 3.17 7.96
C LYS A 23 5.90 4.57 8.34
N SER A 24 5.34 5.10 9.43
CA SER A 24 5.78 6.38 9.95
C SER A 24 7.15 6.21 10.60
N GLU A 25 8.06 7.11 10.30
CA GLU A 25 9.37 7.06 10.92
C GLU A 25 9.40 7.76 12.28
N ILE A 26 8.26 8.33 12.67
CA ILE A 26 8.17 8.95 13.98
C ILE A 26 7.77 7.92 15.04
N ASN A 27 6.73 7.13 14.76
CA ASN A 27 6.20 6.23 15.78
C ASN A 27 5.94 4.80 15.28
N ASN A 28 6.44 4.47 14.09
CA ASN A 28 6.29 3.14 13.50
C ASN A 28 4.85 2.73 13.20
N GLU A 29 3.93 3.70 13.18
CA GLU A 29 2.57 3.41 12.78
C GLU A 29 2.52 2.99 11.33
N LEU A 30 1.55 2.13 11.01
CA LEU A 30 1.37 1.66 9.65
C LEU A 30 0.11 2.26 9.06
N TYR A 31 0.22 2.68 7.81
CA TYR A 31 -0.94 3.16 7.05
C TYR A 31 -1.12 2.25 5.85
N VAL A 32 -2.30 1.68 5.71
CA VAL A 32 -2.63 0.77 4.62
C VAL A 32 -3.63 1.44 3.71
N GLY A 33 -3.34 1.47 2.41
CA GLY A 33 -4.24 2.08 1.45
C GLY A 33 -4.24 1.29 0.15
N ILE A 34 -5.21 1.62 -0.72
CA ILE A 34 -5.27 1.01 -2.04
C ILE A 34 -5.32 2.13 -3.08
N THR A 35 -4.70 1.86 -4.23
CA THR A 35 -4.62 2.85 -5.29
C THR A 35 -4.19 2.18 -6.58
N GLN A 36 -4.40 2.85 -7.70
CA GLN A 36 -3.82 2.42 -8.95
C GLN A 36 -2.45 3.07 -9.19
N ASP A 37 -2.16 4.13 -8.46
CA ASP A 37 -0.93 4.89 -8.67
C ASP A 37 -0.28 5.14 -7.32
N VAL A 38 0.64 4.24 -6.95
CA VAL A 38 1.29 4.31 -5.65
C VAL A 38 2.15 5.58 -5.54
N GLU A 39 2.86 5.92 -6.60
CA GLU A 39 3.73 7.08 -6.58
C GLU A 39 2.96 8.36 -6.29
N LYS A 40 1.82 8.51 -6.95
CA LYS A 40 0.99 9.68 -6.74
C LYS A 40 0.49 9.76 -5.31
N ARG A 41 0.06 8.61 -4.77
CA ARG A 41 -0.45 8.60 -3.39
C ARG A 41 0.64 8.88 -2.38
N ILE A 42 1.84 8.36 -2.62
CA ILE A 42 2.95 8.64 -1.72
C ILE A 42 3.25 10.13 -1.72
N ASN A 43 3.24 10.74 -2.90
CA ASN A 43 3.46 12.17 -2.99
C ASN A 43 2.41 12.95 -2.21
N GLN A 44 1.15 12.51 -2.27
CA GLN A 44 0.09 13.19 -1.51
C GLN A 44 0.32 13.08 -0.02
N HIS A 45 0.74 11.91 0.45
CA HIS A 45 1.04 11.74 1.87
C HIS A 45 2.23 12.59 2.27
N THR A 46 3.26 12.60 1.45
CA THR A 46 4.46 13.38 1.73
C THR A 46 4.15 14.87 1.83
N LYS A 47 3.24 15.34 0.98
CA LYS A 47 2.87 16.75 0.98
C LYS A 47 1.85 17.09 2.06
N GLY A 48 1.41 16.09 2.82
CA GLY A 48 0.50 16.34 3.92
C GLY A 48 -0.94 16.56 3.50
N LYS A 49 -1.33 16.03 2.34
CA LYS A 49 -2.70 16.22 1.88
C LYS A 49 -3.69 15.33 2.61
N ASN A 50 -3.23 14.24 3.21
CA ASN A 50 -4.07 13.37 3.99
C ASN A 50 -3.96 13.80 5.45
N ARG A 51 -5.09 14.14 6.05
CA ARG A 51 -5.08 14.67 7.42
C ARG A 51 -4.48 13.68 8.41
N TYR A 52 -4.83 12.41 8.28
CA TYR A 52 -4.35 11.40 9.21
C TYR A 52 -2.83 11.26 9.16
N THR A 53 -2.28 11.22 7.94
CA THR A 53 -0.86 10.96 7.79
C THR A 53 0.01 12.20 7.91
N LYS A 54 -0.61 13.38 7.91
CA LYS A 54 0.14 14.63 7.92
C LYS A 54 1.04 14.78 9.12
N GLY A 55 0.53 14.45 10.29
CA GLY A 55 1.27 14.63 11.53
C GLY A 55 2.29 13.54 11.81
N LEU A 56 2.28 12.47 11.02
CA LEU A 56 3.17 11.33 11.26
C LEU A 56 4.26 11.21 10.20
N ARG A 57 4.45 12.26 9.40
CA ARG A 57 5.51 12.26 8.41
C ARG A 57 6.86 12.28 9.08
N PRO A 58 7.90 11.76 8.44
CA PRO A 58 7.90 11.18 7.10
C PRO A 58 7.43 9.74 7.10
N TRP A 59 6.95 9.32 5.93
CA TRP A 59 6.46 7.96 5.73
C TRP A 59 7.40 7.20 4.80
N LYS A 60 7.56 5.93 5.08
CA LYS A 60 8.38 5.06 4.25
C LYS A 60 7.51 3.96 3.66
N LEU A 61 7.64 3.74 2.36
CA LEU A 61 6.92 2.66 1.70
C LEU A 61 7.59 1.34 2.07
N VAL A 62 6.83 0.42 2.68
CA VAL A 62 7.40 -0.85 3.15
C VAL A 62 6.79 -2.06 2.47
N LEU A 63 5.66 -1.91 1.76
CA LEU A 63 5.04 -3.05 1.10
C LEU A 63 4.14 -2.57 -0.02
N VAL A 64 4.15 -3.30 -1.15
CA VAL A 64 3.20 -3.11 -2.23
C VAL A 64 2.74 -4.48 -2.68
N GLU A 65 1.42 -4.66 -2.79
CA GLU A 65 0.84 -5.87 -3.34
C GLU A 65 -0.10 -5.50 -4.47
N GLU A 66 -0.17 -6.34 -5.50
CA GLU A 66 -0.99 -6.05 -6.66
C GLU A 66 -2.18 -7.00 -6.74
N PHE A 67 -3.30 -6.48 -7.20
CA PHE A 67 -4.54 -7.22 -7.32
C PHE A 67 -5.20 -6.92 -8.66
N ASN A 68 -6.02 -7.86 -9.14
CA ASN A 68 -6.69 -7.69 -10.41
C ASN A 68 -7.88 -6.74 -10.32
N ASP A 69 -8.52 -6.67 -9.17
CA ASP A 69 -9.68 -5.77 -9.04
C ASP A 69 -9.74 -5.16 -7.65
N TRP A 70 -10.62 -4.17 -7.53
CA TRP A 70 -10.77 -3.45 -6.28
C TRP A 70 -11.31 -4.30 -5.15
N LYS A 71 -12.13 -5.30 -5.50
CA LYS A 71 -12.72 -6.14 -4.47
C LYS A 71 -11.65 -6.91 -3.72
N GLU A 72 -10.71 -7.49 -4.45
CA GLU A 72 -9.62 -8.23 -3.84
C GLU A 72 -8.71 -7.30 -3.02
N ALA A 73 -8.40 -6.13 -3.60
CA ALA A 73 -7.55 -5.18 -2.90
C ALA A 73 -8.20 -4.71 -1.62
N ARG A 74 -9.49 -4.45 -1.67
CA ARG A 74 -10.21 -3.98 -0.49
C ARG A 74 -10.31 -5.04 0.59
N THR A 75 -10.49 -6.29 0.18
CA THR A 75 -10.54 -7.40 1.12
C THR A 75 -9.22 -7.47 1.89
N GLN A 76 -8.11 -7.36 1.18
CA GLN A 76 -6.81 -7.42 1.82
C GLN A 76 -6.57 -6.19 2.70
N GLU A 77 -7.03 -5.02 2.24
CA GLU A 77 -6.92 -3.81 3.03
C GLU A 77 -7.63 -3.95 4.36
N LYS A 78 -8.85 -4.46 4.33
CA LYS A 78 -9.61 -4.66 5.56
C LYS A 78 -8.91 -5.64 6.48
N TYR A 79 -8.35 -6.70 5.90
CA TYR A 79 -7.64 -7.69 6.69
C TYR A 79 -6.45 -7.05 7.43
N TYR A 80 -5.64 -6.28 6.70
CA TYR A 80 -4.48 -5.65 7.31
C TYR A 80 -4.86 -4.59 8.34
N LYS A 81 -6.07 -4.04 8.24
CA LYS A 81 -6.52 -3.04 9.20
C LYS A 81 -7.16 -3.66 10.43
N SER A 82 -7.46 -4.95 10.39
CA SER A 82 -7.96 -5.65 11.57
C SER A 82 -6.80 -5.90 12.54
N GLY A 83 -7.12 -6.13 13.80
CA GLY A 83 -6.09 -6.39 14.78
C GLY A 83 -5.24 -7.60 14.44
N PHE A 84 -5.90 -8.69 14.05
CA PHE A 84 -5.20 -9.92 13.73
C PHE A 84 -4.34 -9.77 12.48
N GLY A 85 -4.90 -9.15 11.43
CA GLY A 85 -4.15 -8.96 10.20
C GLY A 85 -2.99 -7.99 10.38
N LYS A 86 -3.16 -6.99 11.22
CA LYS A 86 -2.11 -6.03 11.49
C LYS A 86 -0.92 -6.71 12.17
N GLU A 87 -1.20 -7.64 13.07
CA GLU A 87 -0.11 -8.39 13.70
C GLU A 87 0.63 -9.24 12.68
N LYS A 88 -0.09 -9.87 11.79
CA LYS A 88 0.54 -10.64 10.73
C LYS A 88 1.38 -9.75 9.82
N LEU A 89 0.87 -8.56 9.52
CA LEU A 89 1.59 -7.62 8.69
C LEU A 89 2.89 -7.19 9.34
N LYS A 90 2.85 -6.91 10.64
CA LYS A 90 4.05 -6.52 11.36
C LYS A 90 5.09 -7.63 11.35
N LYS A 91 4.67 -8.86 11.52
CA LYS A 91 5.58 -10.00 11.45
C LYS A 91 6.20 -10.12 10.07
N LYS A 92 5.40 -9.94 9.04
CA LYS A 92 5.88 -10.00 7.67
C LYS A 92 6.93 -8.93 7.41
N LEU A 93 6.74 -7.76 7.98
CA LEU A 93 7.65 -6.64 7.81
C LEU A 93 8.77 -6.63 8.85
N LYS A 94 8.71 -7.50 9.80
CA LYS A 94 9.74 -7.64 10.86
C LYS A 94 9.86 -6.37 11.69
N ILE A 95 8.74 -5.83 12.05
CA ILE A 95 8.72 -4.65 12.93
C ILE A 95 7.85 -4.89 14.15
#